data_826f0541b0e073ab6360a234d831f4e4
#
_entry.id   826f0541b0e073ab6360a234d831f4e4
#
_cell.length_a   1.000
_cell.length_b   1.000
_cell.length_c   1.000
_cell.angle_alpha   90.00
_cell.angle_beta   90.00
_cell.angle_gamma   90.00
#
_symmetry.space_group_name_H-M   'P 1'
#
loop_
_entity.id
_entity.type
_entity.pdbx_description
1 polymer ?
#
loop_
_entity_poly.entity_id
_entity_poly.type
_entity_poly.pdbx_seq_one_letter_code
_entity_poly.pdbx_strand_id
1 'polypeptide(L)'
;MRKSIKFMTAVVAAASAFVTATSLAAPKCEKPLKVLAIGNSFSICVGKEMPKVARDLGCPLDFCSLYIGGCTLDRHAANLEHPEKNYYLVTWDYVSCKKGEEPFKNELALNDKKRPCSNIERMLKADKWDIVTVQQGSHQSWQEKSYEPYGTKLIDMIKKCAPQAKIYVQQTWSYTPWDGRLGNWGIDQNQMFEKLEAAYGKFAANHGLEVIKMGKAVQIFRKELPVKYVDDSGKESNAYDVVGVNKFKTLKDGRIWLDGDAFHLNRKGEYLQALVWTAKLFDVDVAKCRYVPKYLENSPDTVKLMQKIANEVAK
;
A
#
# COMPACT_ATOMS: atom_id res chain seq x y z
N MET A 1 65.94 -61.71 23.60
CA MET A 1 65.57 -60.94 22.35
C MET A 1 64.22 -60.25 22.63
N ARG A 2 64.23 -58.95 22.97
CA ARG A 2 63.04 -58.16 23.20
C ARG A 2 62.76 -57.29 21.98
N LYS A 3 61.60 -57.46 21.27
CA LYS A 3 61.18 -56.67 20.19
C LYS A 3 60.42 -55.46 20.74
N SER A 4 60.93 -54.24 20.47
CA SER A 4 60.23 -52.98 20.74
C SER A 4 59.19 -52.72 19.66
N ILE A 5 57.93 -52.46 20.07
CA ILE A 5 56.88 -52.00 19.26
C ILE A 5 56.81 -50.44 19.40
N LYS A 6 57.03 -49.75 18.31
CA LYS A 6 56.87 -48.30 18.25
C LYS A 6 55.40 -47.96 17.94
N PHE A 7 54.74 -47.27 18.84
CA PHE A 7 53.41 -46.64 18.57
C PHE A 7 53.61 -45.35 17.81
N MET A 8 53.03 -45.29 16.65
CA MET A 8 52.93 -44.07 15.83
C MET A 8 51.61 -43.38 16.22
N THR A 9 51.68 -42.20 16.88
CA THR A 9 50.55 -41.39 17.24
C THR A 9 50.22 -40.50 16.02
N ALA A 10 49.08 -40.74 15.38
CA ALA A 10 48.58 -39.87 14.34
C ALA A 10 47.84 -38.67 14.96
N VAL A 11 48.36 -37.47 14.75
CA VAL A 11 47.69 -36.23 15.12
C VAL A 11 46.71 -35.85 14.00
N VAL A 12 45.42 -35.98 14.29
CA VAL A 12 44.36 -35.47 13.39
C VAL A 12 44.16 -33.99 13.71
N ALA A 13 44.61 -33.13 12.84
CA ALA A 13 44.33 -31.70 12.89
C ALA A 13 42.89 -31.46 12.32
N ALA A 14 41.97 -31.16 13.22
CA ALA A 14 40.62 -30.70 12.82
C ALA A 14 40.71 -29.23 12.40
N ALA A 15 40.60 -28.98 11.10
CA ALA A 15 40.45 -27.64 10.56
C ALA A 15 39.00 -27.18 10.76
N SER A 16 38.74 -26.32 11.73
CA SER A 16 37.48 -25.63 11.92
C SER A 16 37.35 -24.55 10.88
N ALA A 17 36.56 -24.79 9.83
CA ALA A 17 36.17 -23.76 8.89
C ALA A 17 35.18 -22.81 9.57
N PHE A 18 35.63 -21.62 9.95
CA PHE A 18 34.78 -20.52 10.31
C PHE A 18 34.07 -20.03 9.03
N VAL A 19 32.82 -20.44 8.86
CA VAL A 19 31.93 -19.79 7.88
C VAL A 19 31.53 -18.43 8.49
N THR A 20 32.25 -17.38 8.10
CA THR A 20 31.81 -16.00 8.34
C THR A 20 30.55 -15.79 7.53
N ALA A 21 29.39 -15.82 8.20
CA ALA A 21 28.14 -15.33 7.64
C ALA A 21 28.31 -13.83 7.38
N THR A 22 28.66 -13.47 6.15
CA THR A 22 28.55 -12.09 5.68
C THR A 22 27.07 -11.73 5.73
N SER A 23 26.67 -11.01 6.78
CA SER A 23 25.40 -10.27 6.80
C SER A 23 25.41 -9.35 5.59
N LEU A 24 24.70 -9.73 4.54
CA LEU A 24 24.36 -8.81 3.46
C LEU A 24 23.49 -7.72 4.10
N ALA A 25 24.14 -6.60 4.44
CA ALA A 25 23.41 -5.38 4.81
C ALA A 25 22.48 -5.06 3.65
N ALA A 26 21.20 -4.77 3.97
CA ALA A 26 20.27 -4.28 2.97
C ALA A 26 20.91 -3.09 2.23
N PRO A 27 20.70 -2.96 0.90
CA PRO A 27 21.27 -1.87 0.15
C PRO A 27 20.79 -0.56 0.79
N LYS A 28 21.70 0.24 1.31
CA LYS A 28 21.42 1.59 1.77
C LYS A 28 21.04 2.40 0.53
N CYS A 29 19.77 2.74 0.39
CA CYS A 29 19.36 3.75 -0.59
C CYS A 29 20.02 5.07 -0.17
N GLU A 30 21.00 5.52 -0.93
CA GLU A 30 21.79 6.73 -0.59
C GLU A 30 20.95 8.01 -0.69
N LYS A 31 19.89 7.99 -1.48
CA LYS A 31 18.99 9.13 -1.71
C LYS A 31 17.55 8.76 -1.39
N PRO A 32 16.76 9.70 -0.86
CA PRO A 32 15.34 9.51 -0.68
C PRO A 32 14.62 9.19 -1.99
N LEU A 33 13.76 8.18 -1.97
CA LEU A 33 12.84 7.90 -3.06
C LEU A 33 11.70 8.91 -3.02
N LYS A 34 11.52 9.68 -4.08
CA LYS A 34 10.50 10.72 -4.19
C LYS A 34 9.22 10.18 -4.80
N VAL A 35 8.17 10.09 -4.00
CA VAL A 35 6.89 9.48 -4.38
C VAL A 35 5.75 10.48 -4.30
N LEU A 36 5.02 10.66 -5.40
CA LEU A 36 3.79 11.41 -5.46
C LEU A 36 2.61 10.46 -5.71
N ALA A 37 1.70 10.36 -4.75
CA ALA A 37 0.48 9.57 -4.91
C ALA A 37 -0.69 10.48 -5.33
N ILE A 38 -1.27 10.23 -6.51
CA ILE A 38 -2.45 10.92 -7.01
C ILE A 38 -3.65 10.01 -6.79
N GLY A 39 -4.58 10.40 -5.88
CA GLY A 39 -5.69 9.52 -5.56
C GLY A 39 -6.68 10.05 -4.53
N ASN A 40 -7.16 9.14 -3.71
CA ASN A 40 -8.23 9.37 -2.74
C ASN A 40 -7.92 8.73 -1.38
N SER A 41 -8.94 8.42 -0.56
CA SER A 41 -8.77 7.81 0.76
C SER A 41 -8.05 6.46 0.75
N PHE A 42 -8.01 5.77 -0.39
CA PHE A 42 -7.35 4.46 -0.53
C PHE A 42 -5.84 4.58 -0.74
N SER A 43 -5.32 5.74 -1.15
CA SER A 43 -3.88 5.99 -1.26
C SER A 43 -3.34 6.80 -0.09
N ILE A 44 -4.11 7.77 0.43
CA ILE A 44 -3.61 8.64 1.49
C ILE A 44 -3.26 7.88 2.78
N CYS A 45 -3.96 6.78 3.07
CA CYS A 45 -3.74 6.01 4.29
C CYS A 45 -2.36 5.32 4.35
N VAL A 46 -1.71 5.10 3.21
CA VAL A 46 -0.35 4.55 3.11
C VAL A 46 0.66 5.35 3.94
N GLY A 47 0.53 6.67 3.92
CA GLY A 47 1.46 7.56 4.61
C GLY A 47 1.48 7.45 6.13
N LYS A 48 0.49 6.81 6.74
CA LYS A 48 0.44 6.65 8.20
C LYS A 48 1.51 5.71 8.74
N GLU A 49 1.83 4.64 8.01
CA GLU A 49 2.76 3.61 8.48
C GLU A 49 3.96 3.42 7.55
N MET A 50 3.85 3.68 6.24
CA MET A 50 4.93 3.47 5.27
C MET A 50 6.24 4.21 5.63
N PRO A 51 6.23 5.49 6.07
CA PRO A 51 7.47 6.17 6.44
C PRO A 51 8.21 5.49 7.58
N LYS A 52 7.50 4.84 8.51
CA LYS A 52 8.08 4.13 9.65
C LYS A 52 8.67 2.79 9.22
N VAL A 53 7.96 2.04 8.38
CA VAL A 53 8.43 0.80 7.76
C VAL A 53 9.67 1.06 6.91
N ALA A 54 9.63 2.05 6.04
CA ALA A 54 10.75 2.42 5.18
C ALA A 54 11.98 2.85 5.99
N ARG A 55 11.78 3.66 7.03
CA ARG A 55 12.87 4.10 7.92
C ARG A 55 13.52 2.94 8.66
N ASP A 56 12.76 2.00 9.19
CA ASP A 56 13.29 0.82 9.89
C ASP A 56 14.11 -0.07 8.95
N LEU A 57 13.76 -0.11 7.67
CA LEU A 57 14.49 -0.84 6.63
C LEU A 57 15.67 -0.04 6.04
N GLY A 58 15.91 1.18 6.49
CA GLY A 58 16.98 2.03 5.97
C GLY A 58 16.69 2.61 4.57
N CYS A 59 15.42 2.72 4.20
CA CYS A 59 14.93 3.23 2.92
C CYS A 59 14.40 4.67 3.10
N PRO A 60 15.21 5.73 2.84
CA PRO A 60 14.76 7.10 2.98
C PRO A 60 13.66 7.42 1.96
N LEU A 61 12.66 8.19 2.38
CA LEU A 61 11.44 8.42 1.62
C LEU A 61 11.02 9.89 1.67
N ASP A 62 10.70 10.44 0.50
CA ASP A 62 9.97 11.70 0.34
C ASP A 62 8.57 11.35 -0.22
N PHE A 63 7.54 11.46 0.61
CA PHE A 63 6.21 10.98 0.27
C PHE A 63 5.13 12.06 0.42
N CYS A 64 4.44 12.31 -0.69
CA CYS A 64 3.30 13.21 -0.76
C CYS A 64 2.10 12.56 -1.41
N SER A 65 0.91 12.99 -1.02
CA SER A 65 -0.36 12.62 -1.65
C SER A 65 -1.13 13.83 -2.12
N LEU A 66 -1.54 13.82 -3.38
CA LEU A 66 -2.62 14.68 -3.90
C LEU A 66 -3.94 13.97 -3.68
N TYR A 67 -4.78 14.54 -2.82
CA TYR A 67 -5.96 13.88 -2.29
C TYR A 67 -7.26 14.63 -2.61
N ILE A 68 -8.21 13.90 -3.19
CA ILE A 68 -9.63 14.26 -3.19
C ILE A 68 -10.43 13.03 -2.77
N GLY A 69 -11.33 13.16 -1.78
CA GLY A 69 -12.15 12.06 -1.29
C GLY A 69 -12.97 11.40 -2.40
N GLY A 70 -12.88 10.07 -2.54
CA GLY A 70 -13.60 9.29 -3.54
C GLY A 70 -13.30 9.64 -5.00
N CYS A 71 -12.17 10.31 -5.29
CA CYS A 71 -11.82 10.72 -6.64
C CYS A 71 -11.66 9.51 -7.57
N THR A 72 -12.31 9.58 -8.72
CA THR A 72 -12.30 8.58 -9.79
C THR A 72 -11.43 9.05 -10.95
N LEU A 73 -11.06 8.16 -11.86
CA LEU A 73 -10.22 8.53 -13.01
C LEU A 73 -10.90 9.56 -13.92
N ASP A 74 -12.23 9.46 -14.15
CA ASP A 74 -12.98 10.46 -14.91
C ASP A 74 -12.94 11.84 -14.24
N ARG A 75 -13.03 11.88 -12.88
CA ARG A 75 -12.89 13.12 -12.13
C ARG A 75 -11.47 13.67 -12.18
N HIS A 76 -10.44 12.80 -12.11
CA HIS A 76 -9.07 13.23 -12.33
C HIS A 76 -8.88 13.85 -13.71
N ALA A 77 -9.39 13.19 -14.76
CA ALA A 77 -9.32 13.69 -16.12
C ALA A 77 -10.05 15.05 -16.30
N ALA A 78 -11.25 15.19 -15.74
CA ALA A 78 -11.97 16.47 -15.74
C ALA A 78 -11.20 17.57 -14.99
N ASN A 79 -10.54 17.24 -13.87
CA ASN A 79 -9.74 18.21 -13.13
C ASN A 79 -8.48 18.68 -13.88
N LEU A 80 -7.97 17.91 -14.85
CA LEU A 80 -6.87 18.35 -15.72
C LEU A 80 -7.29 19.48 -16.65
N GLU A 81 -8.54 19.50 -17.04
CA GLU A 81 -9.14 20.55 -17.91
C GLU A 81 -9.52 21.81 -17.10
N HIS A 82 -9.50 21.70 -15.77
CA HIS A 82 -9.88 22.72 -14.80
C HIS A 82 -8.78 22.94 -13.76
N PRO A 83 -7.69 23.66 -14.09
CA PRO A 83 -6.55 23.84 -13.22
C PRO A 83 -6.85 24.58 -11.91
N GLU A 84 -8.00 25.25 -11.81
CA GLU A 84 -8.52 25.82 -10.56
C GLU A 84 -9.01 24.76 -9.57
N LYS A 85 -9.24 23.52 -10.00
CA LYS A 85 -9.63 22.41 -9.13
C LYS A 85 -8.42 21.87 -8.39
N ASN A 86 -8.37 22.14 -7.11
CA ASN A 86 -7.24 21.82 -6.27
C ASN A 86 -7.46 20.54 -5.47
N TYR A 87 -6.38 19.79 -5.36
CA TYR A 87 -6.24 18.63 -4.47
C TYR A 87 -5.68 19.08 -3.13
N TYR A 88 -6.12 18.47 -2.05
CA TYR A 88 -5.38 18.59 -0.80
C TYR A 88 -4.00 17.95 -1.00
N LEU A 89 -2.94 18.67 -0.66
CA LEU A 89 -1.61 18.10 -0.55
C LEU A 89 -1.40 17.65 0.89
N VAL A 90 -1.02 16.40 1.05
CA VAL A 90 -0.62 15.83 2.32
C VAL A 90 0.80 15.35 2.19
N THR A 91 1.70 15.99 2.91
CA THR A 91 3.10 15.57 3.04
C THR A 91 3.22 14.70 4.28
N TRP A 92 3.63 13.45 4.11
CA TRP A 92 3.73 12.49 5.21
C TRP A 92 5.13 12.37 5.78
N ASP A 93 6.12 12.27 4.90
CA ASP A 93 7.53 12.31 5.24
C ASP A 93 8.28 12.94 4.06
N TYR A 94 9.19 13.83 4.35
CA TYR A 94 9.98 14.51 3.33
C TYR A 94 11.37 14.78 3.91
N VAL A 95 12.20 13.74 3.89
CA VAL A 95 13.52 13.77 4.56
C VAL A 95 14.52 14.66 3.83
N SER A 96 14.25 15.01 2.56
CA SER A 96 15.05 15.95 1.78
C SER A 96 14.94 17.40 2.26
N CYS A 97 13.88 17.76 2.99
CA CYS A 97 13.72 19.10 3.56
C CYS A 97 14.35 19.18 4.94
N LYS A 98 14.88 20.35 5.28
CA LYS A 98 15.35 20.61 6.64
C LYS A 98 14.16 20.59 7.61
N LYS A 99 14.43 20.18 8.85
CA LYS A 99 13.41 20.16 9.89
C LYS A 99 12.79 21.55 10.07
N GLY A 100 11.48 21.66 9.88
CA GLY A 100 10.71 22.90 9.98
C GLY A 100 10.51 23.66 8.65
N GLU A 101 11.09 23.17 7.56
CA GLU A 101 10.77 23.66 6.21
C GLU A 101 9.52 22.94 5.69
N GLU A 102 8.64 23.69 5.04
CA GLU A 102 7.50 23.14 4.31
C GLU A 102 7.89 22.90 2.85
N PRO A 103 7.91 21.62 2.40
CA PRO A 103 8.13 21.35 0.99
C PRO A 103 7.02 21.98 0.15
N PHE A 104 7.35 22.46 -1.03
CA PHE A 104 6.40 23.03 -1.99
C PHE A 104 5.67 24.31 -1.55
N LYS A 105 6.16 25.05 -0.58
CA LYS A 105 5.51 26.29 -0.09
C LYS A 105 5.05 27.23 -1.21
N ASN A 106 5.86 27.37 -2.28
CA ASN A 106 5.56 28.25 -3.42
C ASN A 106 4.54 27.63 -4.40
N GLU A 107 4.31 26.32 -4.31
CA GLU A 107 3.41 25.57 -5.19
C GLU A 107 2.03 25.34 -4.55
N LEU A 108 1.86 25.81 -3.32
CA LEU A 108 0.62 25.59 -2.57
C LEU A 108 -0.21 26.86 -2.48
N ALA A 109 -1.52 26.67 -2.62
CA ALA A 109 -2.52 27.62 -2.17
C ALA A 109 -3.19 27.10 -0.90
N LEU A 110 -3.88 27.96 -0.18
CA LEU A 110 -4.74 27.54 0.92
C LEU A 110 -6.19 27.57 0.44
N ASN A 111 -6.92 26.49 0.70
CA ASN A 111 -8.36 26.47 0.45
C ASN A 111 -9.14 27.21 1.57
N ASP A 112 -10.47 27.26 1.44
CA ASP A 112 -11.37 27.90 2.40
C ASP A 112 -11.19 27.40 3.85
N LYS A 113 -10.69 26.16 4.02
CA LYS A 113 -10.40 25.55 5.32
C LYS A 113 -8.93 25.73 5.74
N LYS A 114 -8.20 26.63 5.11
CA LYS A 114 -6.76 26.88 5.34
C LYS A 114 -5.88 25.62 5.22
N ARG A 115 -6.25 24.68 4.35
CA ARG A 115 -5.47 23.47 4.09
C ARG A 115 -4.63 23.65 2.83
N PRO A 116 -3.38 23.17 2.81
CA PRO A 116 -2.53 23.19 1.63
C PRO A 116 -3.20 22.45 0.47
N CYS A 117 -3.24 23.06 -0.69
CA CYS A 117 -3.80 22.46 -1.90
C CYS A 117 -3.01 22.89 -3.14
N SER A 118 -3.06 22.06 -4.17
CA SER A 118 -2.44 22.31 -5.48
C SER A 118 -3.17 21.52 -6.56
N ASN A 119 -2.85 21.76 -7.82
CA ASN A 119 -3.34 20.94 -8.92
C ASN A 119 -2.29 19.91 -9.35
N ILE A 120 -2.72 18.93 -10.15
CA ILE A 120 -1.87 17.82 -10.60
C ILE A 120 -0.66 18.34 -11.38
N GLU A 121 -0.87 19.20 -12.38
CA GLU A 121 0.19 19.67 -13.27
C GLU A 121 1.28 20.41 -12.49
N ARG A 122 0.88 21.30 -11.57
CA ARG A 122 1.81 22.07 -10.73
C ARG A 122 2.65 21.14 -9.86
N MET A 123 2.02 20.18 -9.19
CA MET A 123 2.75 19.25 -8.32
C MET A 123 3.65 18.29 -9.08
N LEU A 124 3.25 17.84 -10.28
CA LEU A 124 4.14 17.02 -11.12
C LEU A 124 5.41 17.78 -11.53
N LYS A 125 5.34 19.10 -11.69
CA LYS A 125 6.48 19.97 -12.04
C LYS A 125 7.28 20.46 -10.81
N ALA A 126 6.73 20.33 -9.60
CA ALA A 126 7.31 20.89 -8.38
C ALA A 126 8.59 20.18 -7.93
N ASP A 127 8.77 18.91 -8.30
CA ASP A 127 9.97 18.15 -7.98
C ASP A 127 10.31 17.13 -9.07
N LYS A 128 11.51 16.56 -8.99
CA LYS A 128 11.91 15.40 -9.82
C LYS A 128 11.44 14.13 -9.15
N TRP A 129 10.15 13.82 -9.31
CA TRP A 129 9.56 12.60 -8.78
C TRP A 129 10.21 11.36 -9.39
N ASP A 130 10.58 10.39 -8.55
CA ASP A 130 11.05 9.08 -8.98
C ASP A 130 9.86 8.18 -9.32
N ILE A 131 8.78 8.31 -8.56
CA ILE A 131 7.56 7.52 -8.68
C ILE A 131 6.33 8.41 -8.61
N VAL A 132 5.37 8.15 -9.51
CA VAL A 132 4.01 8.68 -9.40
C VAL A 132 3.05 7.49 -9.37
N THR A 133 2.10 7.48 -8.42
CA THR A 133 1.08 6.44 -8.38
C THR A 133 -0.30 7.00 -8.72
N VAL A 134 -1.09 6.19 -9.42
CA VAL A 134 -2.48 6.48 -9.78
C VAL A 134 -3.40 5.34 -9.36
N GLN A 135 -4.69 5.62 -9.15
CA GLN A 135 -5.67 4.59 -8.80
C GLN A 135 -7.07 4.99 -9.28
N GLN A 136 -7.96 4.01 -9.43
CA GLN A 136 -9.38 4.26 -9.65
C GLN A 136 -10.10 4.49 -8.30
N GLY A 137 -11.21 5.22 -8.30
CA GLY A 137 -12.13 5.29 -7.16
C GLY A 137 -12.69 3.90 -6.84
N SER A 138 -12.69 3.52 -5.57
CA SER A 138 -12.98 2.14 -5.16
C SER A 138 -14.35 1.62 -5.60
N HIS A 139 -15.36 2.48 -5.66
CA HIS A 139 -16.71 2.12 -6.11
C HIS A 139 -16.82 1.88 -7.63
N GLN A 140 -15.83 2.31 -8.41
CA GLN A 140 -15.72 2.05 -9.85
C GLN A 140 -14.59 1.08 -10.21
N SER A 141 -13.72 0.73 -9.27
CA SER A 141 -12.49 -0.01 -9.54
C SER A 141 -12.71 -1.42 -10.12
N TRP A 142 -13.87 -2.02 -9.90
CA TRP A 142 -14.28 -3.30 -10.44
C TRP A 142 -14.93 -3.21 -11.83
N GLN A 143 -15.15 -1.98 -12.34
CA GLN A 143 -15.78 -1.70 -13.62
C GLN A 143 -14.71 -1.34 -14.66
N GLU A 144 -14.27 -2.28 -15.46
CA GLU A 144 -13.22 -2.10 -16.48
C GLU A 144 -13.47 -0.86 -17.36
N LYS A 145 -14.69 -0.67 -17.82
CA LYS A 145 -15.08 0.46 -18.67
C LYS A 145 -14.91 1.86 -18.04
N SER A 146 -14.69 1.90 -16.71
CA SER A 146 -14.49 3.18 -16.00
C SER A 146 -13.06 3.72 -16.06
N TYR A 147 -12.14 2.94 -16.62
CA TYR A 147 -10.72 3.30 -16.66
C TYR A 147 -10.39 4.19 -17.86
N GLU A 148 -10.90 3.83 -19.03
CA GLU A 148 -10.61 4.55 -20.28
C GLU A 148 -11.80 5.39 -20.74
N PRO A 149 -11.55 6.56 -21.39
CA PRO A 149 -10.23 7.13 -21.77
C PRO A 149 -9.55 7.95 -20.65
N TYR A 150 -10.10 7.95 -19.46
CA TYR A 150 -9.74 8.87 -18.39
C TYR A 150 -8.34 8.58 -17.81
N GLY A 151 -8.03 7.31 -17.67
CA GLY A 151 -6.72 6.88 -17.19
C GLY A 151 -5.60 7.27 -18.15
N THR A 152 -5.84 7.13 -19.47
CA THR A 152 -4.92 7.59 -20.51
C THR A 152 -4.61 9.08 -20.36
N LYS A 153 -5.62 9.94 -20.22
CA LYS A 153 -5.43 11.40 -20.03
C LYS A 153 -4.54 11.71 -18.83
N LEU A 154 -4.75 11.02 -17.70
CA LEU A 154 -3.93 11.22 -16.49
C LEU A 154 -2.50 10.75 -16.68
N ILE A 155 -2.31 9.57 -17.28
CA ILE A 155 -0.96 9.01 -17.55
C ILE A 155 -0.19 9.91 -18.52
N ASP A 156 -0.83 10.42 -19.56
CA ASP A 156 -0.21 11.34 -20.53
C ASP A 156 0.23 12.65 -19.87
N MET A 157 -0.58 13.18 -18.97
CA MET A 157 -0.21 14.36 -18.18
C MET A 157 1.01 14.08 -17.31
N ILE A 158 1.08 12.91 -16.67
CA ILE A 158 2.25 12.50 -15.84
C ILE A 158 3.48 12.40 -16.72
N LYS A 159 3.40 11.68 -17.85
CA LYS A 159 4.51 11.53 -18.81
C LYS A 159 5.00 12.87 -19.34
N LYS A 160 4.09 13.82 -19.58
CA LYS A 160 4.41 15.19 -20.05
C LYS A 160 5.15 16.00 -18.99
N CYS A 161 4.70 15.95 -17.73
CA CYS A 161 5.17 16.85 -16.67
C CYS A 161 6.31 16.28 -15.81
N ALA A 162 6.37 14.94 -15.69
CA ALA A 162 7.37 14.20 -14.93
C ALA A 162 7.88 12.99 -15.74
N PRO A 163 8.51 13.21 -16.92
CA PRO A 163 8.88 12.12 -17.85
C PRO A 163 9.87 11.11 -17.28
N GLN A 164 10.62 11.48 -16.23
CA GLN A 164 11.56 10.61 -15.53
C GLN A 164 10.88 9.68 -14.52
N ALA A 165 9.63 9.99 -14.12
CA ALA A 165 8.96 9.25 -13.07
C ALA A 165 8.47 7.88 -13.57
N LYS A 166 8.74 6.84 -12.80
CA LYS A 166 8.09 5.55 -12.99
C LYS A 166 6.65 5.62 -12.48
N ILE A 167 5.71 5.19 -13.31
CA ILE A 167 4.28 5.23 -12.97
C ILE A 167 3.86 3.86 -12.47
N TYR A 168 3.21 3.80 -11.31
CA TYR A 168 2.58 2.60 -10.78
C TYR A 168 1.08 2.80 -10.67
N VAL A 169 0.35 1.71 -10.88
CA VAL A 169 -1.10 1.68 -10.64
C VAL A 169 -1.35 1.01 -9.28
N GLN A 170 -1.88 1.75 -8.32
CA GLN A 170 -2.29 1.17 -7.05
C GLN A 170 -3.61 0.44 -7.22
N GLN A 171 -3.60 -0.88 -7.07
CA GLN A 171 -4.82 -1.67 -7.00
C GLN A 171 -5.56 -1.38 -5.69
N THR A 172 -6.84 -1.05 -5.75
CA THR A 172 -7.71 -1.00 -4.58
C THR A 172 -8.12 -2.43 -4.18
N TRP A 173 -8.95 -2.57 -3.16
CA TRP A 173 -9.39 -3.86 -2.63
C TRP A 173 -10.92 -3.97 -2.66
N SER A 174 -11.41 -5.19 -2.61
CA SER A 174 -12.85 -5.45 -2.50
C SER A 174 -13.37 -5.08 -1.11
N TYR A 175 -14.60 -4.61 -1.07
CA TYR A 175 -15.30 -4.26 0.15
C TYR A 175 -15.52 -5.49 1.05
N THR A 176 -15.91 -5.29 2.28
CA THR A 176 -16.31 -6.41 3.15
C THR A 176 -17.62 -7.03 2.64
N PRO A 177 -17.91 -8.31 2.93
CA PRO A 177 -19.17 -8.94 2.54
C PRO A 177 -20.43 -8.22 3.05
N TRP A 178 -20.30 -7.40 4.08
CA TRP A 178 -21.40 -6.62 4.70
C TRP A 178 -21.78 -5.37 3.96
N ASP A 179 -20.95 -4.90 3.05
CA ASP A 179 -21.23 -3.66 2.35
C ASP A 179 -22.47 -3.84 1.46
N GLY A 180 -23.53 -3.14 1.82
CA GLY A 180 -24.81 -3.23 1.10
C GLY A 180 -24.72 -2.81 -0.37
N ARG A 181 -23.67 -2.08 -0.76
CA ARG A 181 -23.43 -1.70 -2.16
C ARG A 181 -23.15 -2.91 -3.03
N LEU A 182 -22.54 -3.97 -2.50
CA LEU A 182 -22.28 -5.20 -3.27
C LEU A 182 -23.60 -5.80 -3.77
N GLY A 183 -24.59 -5.93 -2.90
CA GLY A 183 -25.92 -6.40 -3.29
C GLY A 183 -26.60 -5.50 -4.32
N ASN A 184 -26.49 -4.17 -4.15
CA ASN A 184 -27.04 -3.21 -5.12
C ASN A 184 -26.34 -3.29 -6.49
N TRP A 185 -25.09 -3.73 -6.54
CA TRP A 185 -24.33 -3.92 -7.77
C TRP A 185 -24.52 -5.33 -8.37
N GLY A 186 -25.20 -6.22 -7.67
CA GLY A 186 -25.40 -7.62 -8.09
C GLY A 186 -24.12 -8.45 -8.06
N ILE A 187 -23.20 -8.14 -7.19
CA ILE A 187 -21.91 -8.85 -7.03
C ILE A 187 -21.65 -9.15 -5.55
N ASP A 188 -20.89 -10.17 -5.28
CA ASP A 188 -20.34 -10.44 -3.95
C ASP A 188 -18.88 -9.91 -3.80
N GLN A 189 -18.30 -10.11 -2.62
CA GLN A 189 -16.96 -9.67 -2.29
C GLN A 189 -15.89 -10.31 -3.18
N ASN A 190 -16.02 -11.63 -3.47
CA ASN A 190 -15.06 -12.34 -4.32
C ASN A 190 -15.17 -11.88 -5.76
N GLN A 191 -16.39 -11.76 -6.29
CA GLN A 191 -16.65 -11.22 -7.62
C GLN A 191 -16.14 -9.79 -7.78
N MET A 192 -16.28 -8.95 -6.74
CA MET A 192 -15.67 -7.61 -6.76
C MET A 192 -14.16 -7.70 -6.89
N PHE A 193 -13.52 -8.61 -6.13
CA PHE A 193 -12.06 -8.79 -6.20
C PHE A 193 -11.63 -9.27 -7.59
N GLU A 194 -12.24 -10.30 -8.13
CA GLU A 194 -11.90 -10.84 -9.45
C GLU A 194 -12.02 -9.78 -10.55
N LYS A 195 -13.13 -9.03 -10.55
CA LYS A 195 -13.36 -7.95 -11.50
C LYS A 195 -12.35 -6.81 -11.38
N LEU A 196 -12.03 -6.37 -10.16
CA LEU A 196 -11.03 -5.31 -9.98
C LEU A 196 -9.61 -5.79 -10.33
N GLU A 197 -9.25 -7.03 -10.03
CA GLU A 197 -7.95 -7.59 -10.41
C GLU A 197 -7.79 -7.61 -11.93
N ALA A 198 -8.83 -8.05 -12.65
CA ALA A 198 -8.84 -8.04 -14.11
C ALA A 198 -8.78 -6.62 -14.68
N ALA A 199 -9.58 -5.68 -14.15
CA ALA A 199 -9.63 -4.30 -14.61
C ALA A 199 -8.28 -3.56 -14.45
N TYR A 200 -7.68 -3.68 -13.26
CA TYR A 200 -6.36 -3.11 -13.00
C TYR A 200 -5.26 -3.76 -13.84
N GLY A 201 -5.31 -5.08 -13.98
CA GLY A 201 -4.35 -5.82 -14.82
C GLY A 201 -4.41 -5.38 -16.28
N LYS A 202 -5.61 -5.27 -16.86
CA LYS A 202 -5.81 -4.81 -18.23
C LYS A 202 -5.36 -3.36 -18.42
N PHE A 203 -5.77 -2.48 -17.52
CA PHE A 203 -5.37 -1.07 -17.57
C PHE A 203 -3.85 -0.91 -17.49
N ALA A 204 -3.20 -1.59 -16.56
CA ALA A 204 -1.75 -1.55 -16.43
C ALA A 204 -1.04 -2.10 -17.69
N ALA A 205 -1.53 -3.23 -18.23
CA ALA A 205 -0.96 -3.83 -19.44
C ALA A 205 -1.07 -2.90 -20.66
N ASN A 206 -2.23 -2.24 -20.86
CA ASN A 206 -2.44 -1.29 -21.96
C ASN A 206 -1.45 -0.13 -21.95
N HIS A 207 -0.94 0.24 -20.79
CA HIS A 207 -0.01 1.36 -20.63
C HIS A 207 1.43 0.95 -20.33
N GLY A 208 1.74 -0.35 -20.26
CA GLY A 208 3.06 -0.87 -19.87
C GLY A 208 3.45 -0.51 -18.44
N LEU A 209 2.49 -0.49 -17.52
CA LEU A 209 2.67 -0.09 -16.13
C LEU A 209 2.69 -1.30 -15.19
N GLU A 210 3.32 -1.13 -14.03
CA GLU A 210 3.27 -2.10 -12.95
C GLU A 210 2.16 -1.78 -11.95
N VAL A 211 1.63 -2.85 -11.31
CA VAL A 211 0.57 -2.75 -10.31
C VAL A 211 1.14 -2.95 -8.91
N ILE A 212 0.81 -2.06 -7.99
CA ILE A 212 0.95 -2.30 -6.55
C ILE A 212 -0.27 -3.13 -6.12
N LYS A 213 -0.10 -4.43 -5.96
CA LYS A 213 -1.16 -5.44 -5.84
C LYS A 213 -1.81 -5.45 -4.44
N MET A 214 -2.24 -4.29 -3.94
CA MET A 214 -2.80 -4.18 -2.59
C MET A 214 -4.11 -4.96 -2.42
N GLY A 215 -4.99 -4.94 -3.43
CA GLY A 215 -6.23 -5.72 -3.41
C GLY A 215 -5.97 -7.21 -3.31
N LYS A 216 -4.95 -7.72 -4.00
CA LYS A 216 -4.51 -9.11 -3.90
C LYS A 216 -3.98 -9.43 -2.50
N ALA A 217 -3.19 -8.54 -1.90
CA ALA A 217 -2.71 -8.72 -0.53
C ALA A 217 -3.85 -8.84 0.48
N VAL A 218 -4.87 -7.98 0.36
CA VAL A 218 -6.09 -8.06 1.19
C VAL A 218 -6.81 -9.39 0.99
N GLN A 219 -6.94 -9.84 -0.25
CA GLN A 219 -7.65 -11.08 -0.55
C GLN A 219 -6.91 -12.33 -0.04
N ILE A 220 -5.58 -12.37 -0.14
CA ILE A 220 -4.77 -13.44 0.45
C ILE A 220 -4.92 -13.42 1.96
N PHE A 221 -4.80 -12.25 2.60
CA PHE A 221 -4.96 -12.11 4.04
C PHE A 221 -6.31 -12.64 4.53
N ARG A 222 -7.40 -12.34 3.82
CA ARG A 222 -8.75 -12.85 4.13
C ARG A 222 -8.84 -14.36 4.08
N LYS A 223 -8.19 -15.01 3.10
CA LYS A 223 -8.19 -16.48 2.95
C LYS A 223 -7.42 -17.18 4.08
N GLU A 224 -6.36 -16.57 4.58
CA GLU A 224 -5.54 -17.12 5.67
C GLU A 224 -6.20 -16.95 7.06
N LEU A 225 -7.21 -16.09 7.17
CA LEU A 225 -7.91 -15.89 8.44
C LEU A 225 -9.14 -16.80 8.53
N PRO A 226 -9.31 -17.52 9.65
CA PRO A 226 -10.51 -18.30 9.86
C PRO A 226 -11.71 -17.35 9.99
N VAL A 227 -12.81 -17.69 9.31
CA VAL A 227 -14.11 -17.04 9.52
C VAL A 227 -14.54 -17.27 10.97
N LYS A 228 -14.85 -16.19 11.71
CA LYS A 228 -15.09 -16.29 13.16
C LYS A 228 -16.43 -15.76 13.62
N TYR A 229 -17.20 -15.16 12.73
CA TYR A 229 -18.48 -14.60 13.11
C TYR A 229 -19.51 -14.80 12.02
N VAL A 230 -20.66 -15.31 12.42
CA VAL A 230 -21.86 -15.44 11.56
C VAL A 230 -22.95 -14.61 12.22
N ASP A 231 -23.54 -13.65 11.52
CA ASP A 231 -24.65 -12.87 12.05
C ASP A 231 -25.96 -13.68 11.99
N ASP A 232 -27.03 -13.12 12.57
CA ASP A 232 -28.35 -13.77 12.61
C ASP A 232 -28.96 -13.99 11.20
N SER A 233 -28.41 -13.39 10.16
CA SER A 233 -28.79 -13.61 8.76
C SER A 233 -27.97 -14.70 8.07
N GLY A 234 -27.05 -15.34 8.78
CA GLY A 234 -26.13 -16.33 8.23
C GLY A 234 -24.97 -15.74 7.43
N LYS A 235 -24.77 -14.41 7.48
CA LYS A 235 -23.61 -13.77 6.85
C LYS A 235 -22.38 -13.92 7.72
N GLU A 236 -21.34 -14.43 7.11
CA GLU A 236 -20.04 -14.58 7.75
C GLU A 236 -19.25 -13.25 7.78
N SER A 237 -18.71 -12.88 8.93
CA SER A 237 -17.79 -11.77 9.10
C SER A 237 -16.46 -12.24 9.64
N ASN A 238 -15.43 -11.59 9.16
CA ASN A 238 -14.14 -11.75 9.72
C ASN A 238 -13.81 -10.53 10.61
N ALA A 239 -14.01 -10.67 11.92
CA ALA A 239 -13.65 -9.65 12.91
C ALA A 239 -12.15 -9.28 12.87
N TYR A 240 -11.35 -10.08 12.18
CA TYR A 240 -9.91 -9.87 12.00
C TYR A 240 -9.53 -9.33 10.63
N ASP A 241 -10.51 -9.04 9.75
CA ASP A 241 -10.25 -8.43 8.45
C ASP A 241 -9.44 -7.14 8.59
N VAL A 242 -8.66 -6.86 7.58
CA VAL A 242 -7.89 -5.62 7.43
C VAL A 242 -8.71 -4.48 6.83
N VAL A 243 -9.91 -4.77 6.36
CA VAL A 243 -10.88 -3.81 5.82
C VAL A 243 -12.03 -3.62 6.80
N GLY A 244 -12.46 -2.38 6.95
CA GLY A 244 -13.61 -2.02 7.74
C GLY A 244 -13.37 -1.90 9.24
N VAL A 245 -14.34 -1.28 9.90
CA VAL A 245 -14.41 -1.18 11.36
C VAL A 245 -15.71 -1.79 11.79
N ASN A 246 -15.65 -2.96 12.41
CA ASN A 246 -16.82 -3.67 12.90
C ASN A 246 -17.28 -3.09 14.23
N LYS A 247 -18.30 -2.25 14.20
CA LYS A 247 -19.03 -1.80 15.41
C LYS A 247 -20.43 -2.40 15.35
N PHE A 248 -20.70 -3.31 16.25
CA PHE A 248 -22.03 -3.86 16.40
C PHE A 248 -22.88 -2.95 17.29
N LYS A 249 -24.06 -2.59 16.82
CA LYS A 249 -25.10 -1.90 17.60
C LYS A 249 -26.32 -2.79 17.71
N THR A 250 -26.78 -2.99 18.92
CA THR A 250 -28.10 -3.61 19.13
C THR A 250 -29.17 -2.53 18.95
N LEU A 251 -30.06 -2.71 18.01
CA LEU A 251 -31.21 -1.84 17.79
C LEU A 251 -32.26 -2.04 18.90
N LYS A 252 -33.19 -1.09 19.01
CA LYS A 252 -34.27 -1.15 20.02
C LYS A 252 -35.16 -2.39 19.91
N ASP A 253 -35.23 -2.99 18.72
CA ASP A 253 -35.97 -4.21 18.43
C ASP A 253 -35.14 -5.52 18.62
N GLY A 254 -33.95 -5.40 19.18
CA GLY A 254 -33.04 -6.53 19.46
C GLY A 254 -32.19 -6.96 18.28
N ARG A 255 -32.39 -6.43 17.08
CA ARG A 255 -31.55 -6.76 15.92
C ARG A 255 -30.16 -6.20 16.10
N ILE A 256 -29.17 -6.96 15.68
CA ILE A 256 -27.77 -6.51 15.64
C ILE A 256 -27.51 -5.84 14.29
N TRP A 257 -27.11 -4.60 14.36
CA TRP A 257 -26.73 -3.81 13.20
C TRP A 257 -25.22 -3.62 13.17
N LEU A 258 -24.59 -3.86 12.03
CA LEU A 258 -23.21 -3.51 11.81
C LEU A 258 -23.11 -2.03 11.43
N ASP A 259 -22.66 -1.20 12.37
CA ASP A 259 -22.41 0.22 12.14
C ASP A 259 -20.92 0.43 12.02
N GLY A 260 -20.47 0.78 10.85
CA GLY A 260 -19.05 1.01 10.62
C GLY A 260 -18.69 1.15 9.16
N ASP A 261 -17.43 1.45 8.96
CA ASP A 261 -16.82 1.51 7.65
C ASP A 261 -16.63 0.07 7.12
N ALA A 262 -17.13 -0.21 5.94
CA ALA A 262 -17.07 -1.54 5.32
C ALA A 262 -16.11 -1.60 4.11
N PHE A 263 -15.34 -0.54 3.84
CA PHE A 263 -14.54 -0.44 2.62
C PHE A 263 -13.17 0.20 2.78
N HIS A 264 -12.91 1.04 3.80
CA HIS A 264 -11.57 1.53 4.06
C HIS A 264 -10.73 0.50 4.83
N LEU A 265 -9.42 0.58 4.70
CA LEU A 265 -8.53 -0.18 5.59
C LEU A 265 -8.69 0.30 7.03
N ASN A 266 -8.70 -0.66 7.95
CA ASN A 266 -8.48 -0.36 9.34
C ASN A 266 -6.96 -0.25 9.62
N ARG A 267 -6.59 0.04 10.88
CA ARG A 267 -5.16 0.22 11.23
C ARG A 267 -4.27 -0.96 10.84
N LYS A 268 -4.76 -2.21 10.96
CA LYS A 268 -4.02 -3.40 10.54
C LYS A 268 -3.81 -3.40 9.02
N GLY A 269 -4.85 -3.03 8.27
CA GLY A 269 -4.77 -2.91 6.82
C GLY A 269 -3.84 -1.79 6.36
N GLU A 270 -3.80 -0.67 7.08
CA GLU A 270 -2.84 0.42 6.82
C GLU A 270 -1.39 -0.04 6.98
N TYR A 271 -1.11 -0.89 7.98
CA TYR A 271 0.21 -1.49 8.14
C TYR A 271 0.54 -2.49 7.02
N LEU A 272 -0.41 -3.37 6.66
CA LEU A 272 -0.24 -4.27 5.50
C LEU A 272 0.04 -3.47 4.21
N GLN A 273 -0.69 -2.38 3.98
CA GLN A 273 -0.47 -1.51 2.83
C GLN A 273 0.92 -0.89 2.83
N ALA A 274 1.39 -0.43 3.99
CA ALA A 274 2.74 0.11 4.14
C ALA A 274 3.82 -0.93 3.80
N LEU A 275 3.66 -2.18 4.23
CA LEU A 275 4.56 -3.28 3.88
C LEU A 275 4.56 -3.56 2.38
N VAL A 276 3.36 -3.66 1.76
CA VAL A 276 3.23 -3.94 0.31
C VAL A 276 3.88 -2.83 -0.52
N TRP A 277 3.61 -1.57 -0.18
CA TRP A 277 4.20 -0.45 -0.89
C TRP A 277 5.72 -0.40 -0.72
N THR A 278 6.21 -0.59 0.51
CA THR A 278 7.65 -0.58 0.77
C THR A 278 8.36 -1.71 0.04
N ALA A 279 7.83 -2.93 0.09
CA ALA A 279 8.39 -4.06 -0.63
C ALA A 279 8.44 -3.79 -2.15
N LYS A 280 7.34 -3.25 -2.73
CA LYS A 280 7.25 -3.01 -4.17
C LYS A 280 8.10 -1.84 -4.64
N LEU A 281 8.06 -0.71 -3.94
CA LEU A 281 8.71 0.51 -4.42
C LEU A 281 10.22 0.52 -4.17
N PHE A 282 10.69 -0.13 -3.11
CA PHE A 282 12.12 -0.21 -2.78
C PHE A 282 12.77 -1.52 -3.17
N ASP A 283 12.00 -2.50 -3.66
CA ASP A 283 12.49 -3.87 -3.96
C ASP A 283 13.24 -4.49 -2.77
N VAL A 284 12.66 -4.39 -1.57
CA VAL A 284 13.26 -4.87 -0.32
C VAL A 284 12.43 -5.97 0.33
N ASP A 285 13.13 -6.85 1.06
CA ASP A 285 12.50 -7.88 1.87
C ASP A 285 11.95 -7.30 3.18
N VAL A 286 10.64 -7.09 3.23
CA VAL A 286 9.97 -6.54 4.43
C VAL A 286 9.86 -7.51 5.60
N ALA A 287 10.24 -8.79 5.44
CA ALA A 287 10.40 -9.70 6.58
C ALA A 287 11.52 -9.26 7.53
N LYS A 288 12.44 -8.42 7.05
CA LYS A 288 13.51 -7.81 7.85
C LYS A 288 13.04 -6.60 8.67
N CYS A 289 11.83 -6.09 8.42
CA CYS A 289 11.27 -4.97 9.16
C CYS A 289 10.98 -5.36 10.61
N ARG A 290 11.57 -4.63 11.54
CA ARG A 290 11.38 -4.81 12.99
C ARG A 290 10.34 -3.85 13.57
N TYR A 291 10.02 -2.79 12.81
CA TYR A 291 8.96 -1.87 13.21
C TYR A 291 7.62 -2.60 13.21
N VAL A 292 6.98 -2.63 14.36
CA VAL A 292 5.63 -3.15 14.58
C VAL A 292 4.79 -2.07 15.26
N PRO A 293 3.65 -1.67 14.71
CA PRO A 293 2.77 -0.72 15.37
C PRO A 293 2.25 -1.26 16.70
N LYS A 294 2.11 -0.39 17.71
CA LYS A 294 1.68 -0.76 19.06
C LYS A 294 0.42 -1.65 19.10
N TYR A 295 -0.52 -1.43 18.21
CA TYR A 295 -1.77 -2.22 18.13
C TYR A 295 -1.58 -3.64 17.54
N LEU A 296 -0.37 -4.00 17.07
CA LEU A 296 0.01 -5.34 16.59
C LEU A 296 1.11 -6.00 17.44
N GLU A 297 1.64 -5.34 18.48
CA GLU A 297 2.73 -5.88 19.32
C GLU A 297 2.40 -7.26 19.92
N ASN A 298 1.12 -7.49 20.25
CA ASN A 298 0.65 -8.78 20.80
C ASN A 298 0.13 -9.75 19.73
N SER A 299 0.47 -9.54 18.45
CA SER A 299 0.00 -10.35 17.33
C SER A 299 1.14 -10.71 16.37
N PRO A 300 2.23 -11.35 16.87
CA PRO A 300 3.44 -11.61 16.07
C PRO A 300 3.17 -12.48 14.83
N ASP A 301 2.27 -13.44 14.93
CA ASP A 301 1.93 -14.30 13.79
C ASP A 301 1.19 -13.53 12.69
N THR A 302 0.32 -12.59 13.08
CA THR A 302 -0.34 -11.67 12.13
C THR A 302 0.69 -10.79 11.42
N VAL A 303 1.68 -10.26 12.14
CA VAL A 303 2.77 -9.45 11.56
C VAL A 303 3.57 -10.27 10.55
N LYS A 304 4.00 -11.48 10.92
CA LYS A 304 4.73 -12.39 10.01
C LYS A 304 3.92 -12.73 8.77
N LEU A 305 2.62 -13.00 8.92
CA LEU A 305 1.71 -13.25 7.80
C LEU A 305 1.66 -12.04 6.86
N MET A 306 1.50 -10.83 7.40
CA MET A 306 1.48 -9.59 6.61
C MET A 306 2.79 -9.36 5.85
N GLN A 307 3.94 -9.58 6.50
CA GLN A 307 5.25 -9.47 5.87
C GLN A 307 5.44 -10.51 4.75
N LYS A 308 5.01 -11.76 4.97
CA LYS A 308 5.03 -12.82 3.95
C LYS A 308 4.20 -12.43 2.74
N ILE A 309 2.94 -12.01 2.96
CA ILE A 309 2.02 -11.60 1.90
C ILE A 309 2.59 -10.41 1.12
N ALA A 310 3.13 -9.41 1.82
CA ALA A 310 3.69 -8.23 1.16
C ALA A 310 4.86 -8.59 0.23
N ASN A 311 5.78 -9.45 0.67
CA ASN A 311 6.88 -9.95 -0.17
C ASN A 311 6.40 -10.80 -1.36
N GLU A 312 5.31 -11.56 -1.18
CA GLU A 312 4.73 -12.38 -2.25
C GLU A 312 4.11 -11.52 -3.36
N VAL A 313 3.32 -10.52 -2.99
CA VAL A 313 2.59 -9.70 -3.98
C VAL A 313 3.44 -8.61 -4.61
N ALA A 314 4.57 -8.26 -4.01
CA ALA A 314 5.51 -7.27 -4.56
C ALA A 314 6.28 -7.77 -5.80
N LYS A 315 6.37 -9.07 -5.95
CA LYS A 315 6.93 -9.73 -7.15
C LYS A 315 5.97 -9.59 -8.32
#